data_79d90e5bc5c03620f9057e3a354e3df1
#
_entry.id   79d90e5bc5c03620f9057e3a354e3df1
#
_cell.length_a   1.000
_cell.length_b   1.000
_cell.length_c   1.000
_cell.angle_alpha   90.00
_cell.angle_beta   90.00
_cell.angle_gamma   90.00
#
_symmetry.space_group_name_H-M   'P 1'
#
loop_
_entity.id
_entity.type
_entity.pdbx_description
1 polymer ?
#
loop_
_entity_poly.entity_id
_entity_poly.type
_entity_poly.pdbx_seq_one_letter_code
_entity_poly.pdbx_strand_id
1 'polypeptide(L)'
;EMFALLLCGTANAQNITEMPSRLKTFTDNLGTVYASYTQTKTLPESTKTFSANGTVKFVKGVGFKWKQQKPNAFEFTSTLDSYCVNDDTQALSDLPYFSQIQSVIKDMLDGDMSSFITAFDADYIEDKKGQNWTLQATPKISAIKDFLSSMTLAGNTKDLKQMVIAYKNGTMIIINFKRMKTESADEIKC
;
A
#
# COMPACT_ATOMS: atom_id res chain seq x y z
N GLU A 1 -16.09 7.15 -16.46
CA GLU A 1 -17.04 6.10 -16.07
C GLU A 1 -16.69 5.64 -14.66
N MET A 2 -17.59 5.96 -13.78
CA MET A 2 -17.52 5.73 -12.34
C MET A 2 -17.87 4.25 -12.12
N PHE A 3 -16.87 3.41 -11.81
CA PHE A 3 -17.13 2.05 -11.37
C PHE A 3 -17.74 2.12 -9.97
N ALA A 4 -19.05 2.18 -9.92
CA ALA A 4 -19.79 1.90 -8.71
C ALA A 4 -19.58 0.43 -8.39
N LEU A 5 -18.82 0.13 -7.32
CA LEU A 5 -18.83 -1.19 -6.69
C LEU A 5 -20.24 -1.41 -6.12
N LEU A 6 -21.15 -1.98 -6.92
CA LEU A 6 -22.38 -2.57 -6.41
C LEU A 6 -21.99 -3.84 -5.65
N LEU A 7 -21.73 -3.68 -4.36
CA LEU A 7 -21.69 -4.79 -3.39
C LEU A 7 -23.12 -5.30 -3.15
N CYS A 8 -23.65 -6.05 -4.08
CA CYS A 8 -24.86 -6.82 -3.86
C CYS A 8 -24.50 -8.28 -3.58
N GLY A 9 -24.36 -8.61 -2.33
CA GLY A 9 -24.16 -9.96 -1.82
C GLY A 9 -23.31 -9.94 -0.55
N THR A 10 -23.83 -10.47 0.54
CA THR A 10 -23.23 -10.60 1.86
C THR A 10 -21.84 -11.24 1.80
N ALA A 11 -20.82 -10.44 1.51
CA ALA A 11 -19.46 -10.75 1.87
C ALA A 11 -19.37 -10.49 3.38
N ASN A 12 -19.11 -11.52 4.17
CA ASN A 12 -18.89 -11.35 5.59
C ASN A 12 -17.54 -10.66 5.78
N ALA A 13 -17.56 -9.39 6.15
CA ALA A 13 -16.38 -8.71 6.64
C ALA A 13 -15.99 -9.36 7.97
N GLN A 14 -14.75 -9.80 8.09
CA GLN A 14 -14.23 -10.41 9.31
C GLN A 14 -13.12 -9.51 9.86
N ASN A 15 -13.30 -9.02 11.09
CA ASN A 15 -12.20 -8.36 11.79
C ASN A 15 -11.06 -9.35 12.00
N ILE A 16 -9.84 -8.98 11.57
CA ILE A 16 -8.71 -9.87 11.61
C ILE A 16 -7.87 -9.68 12.87
N THR A 17 -7.55 -10.79 13.51
CA THR A 17 -6.60 -10.90 14.62
C THR A 17 -5.34 -11.66 14.21
N GLU A 18 -5.34 -12.24 13.03
CA GLU A 18 -4.23 -12.97 12.42
C GLU A 18 -4.29 -12.84 10.90
N MET A 19 -3.24 -13.30 10.20
CA MET A 19 -3.19 -13.22 8.75
C MET A 19 -4.16 -14.19 8.08
N PRO A 20 -5.16 -13.70 7.31
CA PRO A 20 -6.06 -14.56 6.55
C PRO A 20 -5.30 -15.40 5.51
N SER A 21 -5.79 -16.62 5.25
CA SER A 21 -5.06 -17.61 4.44
C SER A 21 -4.71 -17.15 3.01
N ARG A 22 -5.58 -16.38 2.36
CA ARG A 22 -5.31 -15.85 1.01
C ARG A 22 -4.33 -14.70 1.01
N LEU A 23 -4.43 -13.83 2.01
CA LEU A 23 -3.45 -12.78 2.22
C LEU A 23 -2.08 -13.39 2.53
N LYS A 24 -2.05 -14.47 3.32
CA LYS A 24 -0.84 -15.25 3.55
C LYS A 24 -0.28 -15.83 2.24
N THR A 25 -1.14 -16.45 1.42
CA THR A 25 -0.72 -16.97 0.12
C THR A 25 -0.15 -15.85 -0.77
N PHE A 26 -0.77 -14.67 -0.76
CA PHE A 26 -0.24 -13.51 -1.49
C PHE A 26 1.15 -13.12 -0.96
N THR A 27 1.32 -12.95 0.35
CA THR A 27 2.61 -12.54 0.93
C THR A 27 3.69 -13.62 0.79
N ASP A 28 3.31 -14.91 0.83
CA ASP A 28 4.23 -16.02 0.60
C ASP A 28 4.73 -16.06 -0.87
N ASN A 29 3.87 -15.66 -1.81
CA ASN A 29 4.21 -15.57 -3.23
C ASN A 29 4.98 -14.30 -3.61
N LEU A 30 5.07 -13.33 -2.70
CA LEU A 30 5.90 -12.15 -2.91
C LEU A 30 7.38 -12.55 -2.78
N GLY A 31 8.12 -12.38 -3.86
CA GLY A 31 9.58 -12.42 -3.85
C GLY A 31 10.09 -11.04 -4.26
N THR A 32 10.52 -10.93 -5.50
CA THR A 32 10.75 -9.64 -6.16
C THR A 32 9.53 -9.30 -7.00
N VAL A 33 8.97 -8.12 -6.79
CA VAL A 33 7.85 -7.59 -7.57
C VAL A 33 8.28 -6.29 -8.22
N TYR A 34 8.05 -6.21 -9.53
CA TYR A 34 8.18 -4.98 -10.28
C TYR A 34 6.83 -4.63 -10.90
N ALA A 35 6.34 -3.43 -10.63
CA ALA A 35 5.03 -3.00 -11.10
C ALA A 35 5.05 -1.53 -11.57
N SER A 36 4.27 -1.22 -12.58
CA SER A 36 3.88 0.15 -12.86
C SER A 36 2.72 0.56 -11.95
N TYR A 37 2.61 1.83 -11.65
CA TYR A 37 1.46 2.38 -10.95
C TYR A 37 0.90 3.62 -11.63
N THR A 38 -0.38 3.84 -11.43
CA THR A 38 -1.08 5.10 -11.68
C THR A 38 -1.71 5.56 -10.38
N GLN A 39 -1.57 6.84 -10.08
CA GLN A 39 -2.11 7.45 -8.87
C GLN A 39 -3.05 8.59 -9.26
N THR A 40 -4.18 8.67 -8.58
CA THR A 40 -5.09 9.81 -8.62
C THR A 40 -5.26 10.36 -7.21
N LYS A 41 -5.03 11.66 -7.05
CA LYS A 41 -5.23 12.38 -5.80
C LYS A 41 -6.36 13.37 -5.97
N THR A 42 -7.37 13.27 -5.11
CA THR A 42 -8.51 14.21 -5.02
C THR A 42 -8.38 15.01 -3.74
N LEU A 43 -8.44 16.32 -3.84
CA LEU A 43 -8.45 17.22 -2.70
C LEU A 43 -9.88 17.49 -2.24
N PRO A 44 -10.11 17.77 -0.94
CA PRO A 44 -11.41 18.21 -0.46
C PRO A 44 -11.82 19.51 -1.15
N GLU A 45 -13.09 19.66 -1.38
CA GLU A 45 -13.68 20.87 -1.99
C GLU A 45 -13.15 21.22 -3.40
N SER A 46 -12.41 20.33 -4.04
CA SER A 46 -11.87 20.52 -5.37
C SER A 46 -12.48 19.54 -6.37
N THR A 47 -12.87 20.06 -7.52
CA THR A 47 -13.24 19.23 -8.67
C THR A 47 -12.01 18.76 -9.44
N LYS A 48 -10.80 19.25 -9.09
CA LYS A 48 -9.56 18.91 -9.77
C LYS A 48 -8.96 17.65 -9.16
N THR A 49 -8.55 16.74 -10.02
CA THR A 49 -7.76 15.58 -9.68
C THR A 49 -6.33 15.77 -10.15
N PHE A 50 -5.40 15.30 -9.34
CA PHE A 50 -3.96 15.28 -9.66
C PHE A 50 -3.56 13.85 -9.97
N SER A 51 -2.90 13.65 -11.10
CA SER A 51 -2.46 12.33 -11.53
C SER A 51 -0.95 12.21 -11.45
N ALA A 52 -0.48 11.05 -11.01
CA ALA A 52 0.92 10.67 -11.05
C ALA A 52 1.06 9.25 -11.59
N ASN A 53 2.22 8.92 -12.12
CA ASN A 53 2.53 7.56 -12.52
C ASN A 53 4.03 7.26 -12.37
N GLY A 54 4.35 6.00 -12.37
CA GLY A 54 5.72 5.54 -12.27
C GLY A 54 5.81 4.05 -12.08
N THR A 55 6.86 3.63 -11.40
CA THR A 55 7.15 2.23 -11.12
C THR A 55 7.47 2.01 -9.64
N VAL A 56 7.21 0.81 -9.17
CA VAL A 56 7.59 0.34 -7.85
C VAL A 56 8.29 -0.99 -7.97
N LYS A 57 9.42 -1.14 -7.29
CA LYS A 57 10.11 -2.41 -7.06
C LYS A 57 10.03 -2.74 -5.58
N PHE A 58 9.57 -3.93 -5.26
CA PHE A 58 9.57 -4.48 -3.91
C PHE A 58 10.40 -5.77 -3.91
N VAL A 59 11.25 -5.91 -2.91
CA VAL A 59 12.01 -7.15 -2.66
C VAL A 59 11.77 -7.57 -1.22
N LYS A 60 11.16 -8.74 -1.05
CA LYS A 60 10.80 -9.28 0.26
C LYS A 60 12.04 -9.39 1.15
N GLY A 61 11.92 -8.89 2.39
CA GLY A 61 13.01 -8.86 3.35
C GLY A 61 14.10 -7.81 3.08
N VAL A 62 13.99 -7.02 2.01
CA VAL A 62 14.98 -5.99 1.67
C VAL A 62 14.36 -4.58 1.73
N GLY A 63 13.27 -4.36 1.03
CA GLY A 63 12.61 -3.06 1.00
C GLY A 63 11.90 -2.78 -0.32
N PHE A 64 11.71 -1.50 -0.60
CA PHE A 64 11.11 -1.10 -1.87
C PHE A 64 11.72 0.19 -2.42
N LYS A 65 11.58 0.36 -3.73
CA LYS A 65 11.95 1.55 -4.48
C LYS A 65 10.73 2.05 -5.26
N TRP A 66 10.36 3.29 -5.01
CA TRP A 66 9.24 3.97 -5.65
C TRP A 66 9.78 5.07 -6.56
N LYS A 67 9.53 4.97 -7.86
CA LYS A 67 9.94 5.96 -8.84
C LYS A 67 8.72 6.62 -9.46
N GLN A 68 8.49 7.88 -9.18
CA GLN A 68 7.53 8.68 -9.91
C GLN A 68 8.17 9.23 -11.18
N GLN A 69 7.45 9.13 -12.28
CA GLN A 69 7.90 9.65 -13.59
C GLN A 69 7.19 10.95 -13.94
N LYS A 70 5.90 11.04 -13.65
CA LYS A 70 5.06 12.20 -13.90
C LYS A 70 4.20 12.53 -12.68
N PRO A 71 3.85 13.83 -12.43
CA PRO A 71 4.24 15.01 -13.22
C PRO A 71 5.70 15.40 -13.05
N ASN A 72 6.31 15.20 -11.90
CA ASN A 72 7.72 15.49 -11.60
C ASN A 72 8.44 14.19 -11.25
N ALA A 73 9.64 14.03 -11.74
CA ALA A 73 10.47 12.88 -11.38
C ALA A 73 10.80 12.93 -9.88
N PHE A 74 10.61 11.79 -9.22
CA PHE A 74 10.84 11.63 -7.78
C PHE A 74 11.17 10.17 -7.51
N GLU A 75 12.18 9.93 -6.69
CA GLU A 75 12.55 8.59 -6.26
C GLU A 75 12.53 8.51 -4.73
N PHE A 76 11.92 7.47 -4.23
CA PHE A 76 11.93 7.13 -2.82
C PHE A 76 12.35 5.66 -2.68
N THR A 77 13.37 5.41 -1.88
CA THR A 77 13.84 4.06 -1.55
C THR A 77 13.75 3.86 -0.04
N SER A 78 13.19 2.73 0.38
CA SER A 78 13.18 2.31 1.78
C SER A 78 13.84 0.95 1.91
N THR A 79 14.79 0.84 2.80
CA THR A 79 15.46 -0.40 3.19
C THR A 79 15.06 -0.80 4.61
N LEU A 80 15.76 -1.74 5.23
CA LEU A 80 15.54 -2.12 6.63
C LEU A 80 15.89 -0.97 7.60
N ASP A 81 16.93 -0.20 7.29
CA ASP A 81 17.57 0.73 8.24
C ASP A 81 17.47 2.19 7.82
N SER A 82 17.21 2.47 6.56
CA SER A 82 17.27 3.79 5.99
C SER A 82 16.24 4.02 4.89
N TYR A 83 16.06 5.27 4.55
CA TYR A 83 15.36 5.68 3.34
C TYR A 83 16.15 6.75 2.61
N CYS A 84 15.91 6.87 1.32
CA CYS A 84 16.44 7.93 0.50
C CYS A 84 15.33 8.61 -0.27
N VAL A 85 15.48 9.91 -0.40
CA VAL A 85 14.65 10.75 -1.26
C VAL A 85 15.58 11.40 -2.28
N ASN A 86 15.45 11.01 -3.57
CA ASN A 86 16.32 11.52 -4.65
C ASN A 86 17.81 11.44 -4.29
N ASP A 87 18.27 10.27 -3.82
CA ASP A 87 19.64 9.97 -3.39
C ASP A 87 20.12 10.61 -2.06
N ASP A 88 19.31 11.43 -1.41
CA ASP A 88 19.60 11.91 -0.07
C ASP A 88 19.23 10.85 0.98
N THR A 89 20.24 10.25 1.60
CA THR A 89 20.06 9.19 2.61
C THR A 89 19.73 9.79 3.98
N GLN A 90 18.67 9.26 4.60
CA GLN A 90 18.21 9.65 5.93
C GLN A 90 17.85 8.40 6.76
N ALA A 91 17.94 8.51 8.08
CA ALA A 91 17.48 7.44 8.96
C ALA A 91 15.95 7.38 9.00
N LEU A 92 15.37 6.16 9.00
CA LEU A 92 13.91 5.98 9.12
C LEU A 92 13.33 6.63 10.38
N SER A 93 14.13 6.74 11.44
CA SER A 93 13.77 7.40 12.70
C SER A 93 13.42 8.89 12.54
N ASP A 94 13.90 9.53 11.49
CA ASP A 94 13.71 10.95 11.24
C ASP A 94 12.37 11.30 10.57
N LEU A 95 11.60 10.25 10.17
CA LEU A 95 10.26 10.37 9.61
C LEU A 95 9.18 9.88 10.60
N PRO A 96 8.64 10.76 11.47
CA PRO A 96 7.81 10.30 12.59
C PRO A 96 6.51 9.60 12.21
N TYR A 97 5.91 9.91 11.07
CA TYR A 97 4.60 9.34 10.71
C TYR A 97 4.66 8.42 9.48
N PHE A 98 5.41 8.81 8.48
CA PHE A 98 5.53 8.05 7.24
C PHE A 98 6.29 6.74 7.47
N SER A 99 7.32 6.75 8.32
CA SER A 99 8.08 5.56 8.69
C SER A 99 7.23 4.49 9.38
N GLN A 100 6.28 4.91 10.22
CA GLN A 100 5.40 3.96 10.92
C GLN A 100 4.47 3.23 9.96
N ILE A 101 3.85 3.94 9.01
CA ILE A 101 3.00 3.31 7.99
C ILE A 101 3.82 2.40 7.09
N GLN A 102 4.99 2.84 6.65
CA GLN A 102 5.85 2.04 5.79
C GLN A 102 6.33 0.77 6.48
N SER A 103 6.77 0.87 7.73
CA SER A 103 7.18 -0.30 8.51
C SER A 103 6.05 -1.30 8.62
N VAL A 104 4.86 -0.84 8.96
CA VAL A 104 3.67 -1.69 9.09
C VAL A 104 3.30 -2.39 7.77
N ILE A 105 3.32 -1.66 6.66
CA ILE A 105 3.03 -2.24 5.33
C ILE A 105 4.14 -3.20 4.93
N LYS A 106 5.40 -2.84 5.17
CA LYS A 106 6.54 -3.70 4.87
C LYS A 106 6.45 -5.02 5.65
N ASP A 107 6.21 -4.97 6.96
CA ASP A 107 6.07 -6.16 7.79
C ASP A 107 4.94 -7.06 7.28
N MET A 108 3.80 -6.48 6.93
CA MET A 108 2.67 -7.22 6.33
C MET A 108 3.08 -7.89 5.01
N LEU A 109 3.79 -7.18 4.13
CA LEU A 109 4.26 -7.74 2.85
C LEU A 109 5.33 -8.82 3.06
N ASP A 110 6.12 -8.71 4.11
CA ASP A 110 7.09 -9.73 4.53
C ASP A 110 6.43 -10.96 5.20
N GLY A 111 5.12 -10.88 5.48
CA GLY A 111 4.32 -11.97 6.04
C GLY A 111 4.07 -11.87 7.54
N ASP A 112 4.45 -10.76 8.17
CA ASP A 112 4.17 -10.48 9.58
C ASP A 112 3.06 -9.45 9.73
N MET A 113 1.91 -9.90 10.25
CA MET A 113 0.75 -9.05 10.50
C MET A 113 0.74 -8.38 11.87
N SER A 114 1.70 -8.67 12.74
CA SER A 114 1.69 -8.20 14.14
C SER A 114 1.68 -6.68 14.23
N SER A 115 2.58 -6.02 13.52
CA SER A 115 2.64 -4.55 13.46
C SER A 115 1.37 -3.96 12.87
N PHE A 116 0.81 -4.60 11.82
CA PHE A 116 -0.40 -4.14 11.17
C PHE A 116 -1.62 -4.20 12.10
N ILE A 117 -1.84 -5.34 12.75
CA ILE A 117 -2.96 -5.55 13.70
C ILE A 117 -2.81 -4.61 14.92
N THR A 118 -1.61 -4.30 15.33
CA THR A 118 -1.36 -3.34 16.42
C THR A 118 -1.72 -1.92 16.00
N ALA A 119 -1.39 -1.52 14.77
CA ALA A 119 -1.59 -0.17 14.27
C ALA A 119 -3.01 0.11 13.75
N PHE A 120 -3.71 -0.93 13.28
CA PHE A 120 -5.02 -0.82 12.62
C PHE A 120 -6.03 -1.85 13.15
N ASP A 121 -7.28 -1.43 13.22
CA ASP A 121 -8.42 -2.34 13.13
C ASP A 121 -8.67 -2.61 11.65
N ALA A 122 -8.75 -3.88 11.28
CA ALA A 122 -8.86 -4.25 9.88
C ALA A 122 -9.93 -5.30 9.66
N ASP A 123 -10.76 -5.05 8.65
CA ASP A 123 -11.76 -5.97 8.14
C ASP A 123 -11.26 -6.60 6.84
N TYR A 124 -11.31 -7.92 6.80
CA TYR A 124 -10.93 -8.70 5.63
C TYR A 124 -12.17 -9.23 4.92
N ILE A 125 -12.19 -9.08 3.61
CA ILE A 125 -13.31 -9.46 2.75
C ILE A 125 -12.77 -10.24 1.56
N GLU A 126 -13.37 -11.40 1.26
CA GLU A 126 -13.12 -12.14 0.03
C GLU A 126 -14.31 -12.03 -0.92
N ASP A 127 -14.04 -12.01 -2.23
CA ASP A 127 -15.11 -12.12 -3.21
C ASP A 127 -15.75 -13.53 -3.20
N LYS A 128 -16.96 -13.66 -3.74
CA LYS A 128 -17.71 -14.93 -3.75
C LYS A 128 -16.98 -16.08 -4.48
N LYS A 129 -16.10 -15.75 -5.41
CA LYS A 129 -15.29 -16.72 -6.15
C LYS A 129 -14.00 -17.05 -5.42
N GLY A 130 -13.72 -16.33 -4.35
CA GLY A 130 -12.51 -16.48 -3.58
C GLY A 130 -11.24 -16.19 -4.38
N GLN A 131 -11.31 -15.33 -5.38
CA GLN A 131 -10.18 -14.97 -6.23
C GLN A 131 -9.48 -13.70 -5.75
N ASN A 132 -10.27 -12.75 -5.20
CA ASN A 132 -9.79 -11.46 -4.75
C ASN A 132 -10.06 -11.27 -3.27
N TRP A 133 -9.21 -10.47 -2.64
CA TRP A 133 -9.34 -10.06 -1.26
C TRP A 133 -9.30 -8.52 -1.16
N THR A 134 -9.93 -8.01 -0.13
CA THR A 134 -9.88 -6.61 0.27
C THR A 134 -9.62 -6.53 1.77
N LEU A 135 -8.69 -5.67 2.17
CA LEU A 135 -8.36 -5.37 3.54
C LEU A 135 -8.66 -3.90 3.78
N GLN A 136 -9.65 -3.63 4.63
CA GLN A 136 -10.04 -2.28 5.03
C GLN A 136 -9.49 -2.00 6.42
N ALA A 137 -8.62 -1.00 6.54
CA ALA A 137 -7.88 -0.70 7.74
C ALA A 137 -8.24 0.69 8.29
N THR A 138 -8.57 0.75 9.57
CA THR A 138 -8.82 1.99 10.32
C THR A 138 -7.76 2.14 11.39
N PRO A 139 -7.05 3.28 11.48
CA PRO A 139 -5.95 3.44 12.42
C PRO A 139 -6.44 3.38 13.88
N LYS A 140 -5.68 2.67 14.73
CA LYS A 140 -5.87 2.60 16.19
C LYS A 140 -4.99 3.57 16.95
N ILE A 141 -3.73 3.70 16.54
CA ILE A 141 -2.76 4.52 17.24
C ILE A 141 -2.91 6.00 16.92
N SER A 142 -2.80 6.83 17.94
CA SER A 142 -3.06 8.29 17.84
C SER A 142 -2.21 8.96 16.77
N ALA A 143 -0.92 8.64 16.70
CA ALA A 143 0.00 9.21 15.73
C ALA A 143 -0.45 9.04 14.27
N ILE A 144 -1.11 7.92 13.93
CA ILE A 144 -1.66 7.68 12.59
C ILE A 144 -3.07 8.27 12.47
N LYS A 145 -3.89 8.18 13.52
CA LYS A 145 -5.26 8.74 13.55
C LYS A 145 -5.33 10.23 13.27
N ASP A 146 -4.29 10.98 13.63
CA ASP A 146 -4.30 12.43 13.49
C ASP A 146 -4.33 12.88 12.02
N PHE A 147 -3.85 12.05 11.10
CA PHE A 147 -3.83 12.40 9.67
C PHE A 147 -4.54 11.39 8.77
N LEU A 148 -4.61 10.11 9.12
CA LEU A 148 -5.22 9.06 8.31
C LEU A 148 -6.63 8.72 8.81
N SER A 149 -7.60 8.67 7.89
CA SER A 149 -8.95 8.17 8.16
C SER A 149 -9.06 6.68 7.96
N SER A 150 -8.58 6.19 6.83
CA SER A 150 -8.60 4.77 6.45
C SER A 150 -7.61 4.46 5.35
N MET A 151 -7.29 3.18 5.24
CA MET A 151 -6.54 2.62 4.13
C MET A 151 -7.25 1.35 3.66
N THR A 152 -7.34 1.17 2.34
CA THR A 152 -7.87 -0.05 1.74
C THR A 152 -6.84 -0.64 0.81
N LEU A 153 -6.56 -1.92 0.97
CA LEU A 153 -5.71 -2.71 0.09
C LEU A 153 -6.57 -3.76 -0.60
N ALA A 154 -6.41 -3.93 -1.89
CA ALA A 154 -7.13 -4.94 -2.65
C ALA A 154 -6.19 -5.68 -3.61
N GLY A 155 -6.34 -6.98 -3.69
CA GLY A 155 -5.50 -7.82 -4.52
C GLY A 155 -6.04 -9.23 -4.71
N ASN A 156 -5.18 -10.11 -5.18
CA ASN A 156 -5.42 -11.55 -5.29
C ASN A 156 -4.22 -12.32 -4.71
N THR A 157 -4.15 -13.62 -4.93
CA THR A 157 -3.04 -14.44 -4.40
C THR A 157 -1.68 -14.17 -5.05
N LYS A 158 -1.62 -13.33 -6.09
CA LYS A 158 -0.39 -13.02 -6.83
C LYS A 158 -0.02 -11.55 -6.78
N ASP A 159 -1.00 -10.66 -6.82
CA ASP A 159 -0.78 -9.25 -7.04
C ASP A 159 -1.56 -8.37 -6.07
N LEU A 160 -0.92 -7.34 -5.54
CA LEU A 160 -1.61 -6.16 -5.05
C LEU A 160 -2.11 -5.37 -6.27
N LYS A 161 -3.39 -5.05 -6.30
CA LYS A 161 -4.06 -4.38 -7.43
C LYS A 161 -4.28 -2.91 -7.17
N GLN A 162 -4.71 -2.58 -5.96
CA GLN A 162 -5.11 -1.23 -5.61
C GLN A 162 -4.81 -0.92 -4.14
N MET A 163 -4.44 0.32 -3.90
CA MET A 163 -4.39 0.94 -2.58
C MET A 163 -5.23 2.22 -2.60
N VAL A 164 -6.08 2.40 -1.62
CA VAL A 164 -6.83 3.65 -1.40
C VAL A 164 -6.45 4.20 -0.03
N ILE A 165 -6.07 5.46 0.02
CA ILE A 165 -5.69 6.16 1.25
C ILE A 165 -6.64 7.35 1.42
N ALA A 166 -7.37 7.39 2.51
CA ALA A 166 -8.24 8.50 2.87
C ALA A 166 -7.65 9.25 4.09
N TYR A 167 -7.40 10.54 3.90
CA TYR A 167 -6.86 11.41 4.95
C TYR A 167 -7.97 12.14 5.71
N LYS A 168 -7.68 12.53 6.94
CA LYS A 168 -8.61 13.28 7.80
C LYS A 168 -9.05 14.62 7.22
N ASN A 169 -8.20 15.26 6.44
CA ASN A 169 -8.52 16.51 5.76
C ASN A 169 -9.41 16.34 4.51
N GLY A 170 -9.92 15.12 4.24
CA GLY A 170 -10.75 14.82 3.08
C GLY A 170 -9.99 14.52 1.79
N THR A 171 -8.66 14.58 1.79
CA THR A 171 -7.85 14.14 0.64
C THR A 171 -7.98 12.63 0.45
N MET A 172 -8.14 12.18 -0.78
CA MET A 172 -8.16 10.76 -1.15
C MET A 172 -7.09 10.49 -2.21
N ILE A 173 -6.35 9.40 -2.02
CA ILE A 173 -5.37 8.91 -2.99
C ILE A 173 -5.77 7.50 -3.40
N ILE A 174 -5.87 7.25 -4.69
CA ILE A 174 -6.11 5.93 -5.29
C ILE A 174 -4.88 5.57 -6.12
N ILE A 175 -4.29 4.42 -5.82
CA ILE A 175 -3.12 3.90 -6.53
C ILE A 175 -3.51 2.55 -7.11
N ASN A 176 -3.36 2.40 -8.43
CA ASN A 176 -3.57 1.15 -9.13
C ASN A 176 -2.22 0.59 -9.59
N PHE A 177 -1.99 -0.68 -9.32
CA PHE A 177 -0.74 -1.38 -9.66
C PHE A 177 -0.96 -2.38 -10.79
N LYS A 178 0.04 -2.49 -11.65
CA LYS A 178 0.09 -3.49 -12.70
C LYS A 178 1.49 -4.13 -12.73
N ARG A 179 1.56 -5.42 -12.41
CA ARG A 179 2.82 -6.17 -12.46
C ARG A 179 3.43 -6.11 -13.86
N MET A 180 4.72 -5.85 -13.92
CA MET A 180 5.50 -5.85 -15.14
C MET A 180 6.24 -7.18 -15.29
N LYS A 181 6.38 -7.65 -16.54
CA LYS A 181 7.07 -8.90 -16.84
C LYS A 181 8.59 -8.77 -16.84
N THR A 182 9.07 -7.55 -17.11
CA THR A 182 10.51 -7.26 -17.18
C THR A 182 10.95 -6.76 -15.82
N GLU A 183 11.91 -7.42 -15.21
CA GLU A 183 12.51 -6.97 -13.96
C GLU A 183 13.41 -5.73 -14.21
N SER A 184 13.34 -4.78 -13.29
CA SER A 184 14.30 -3.70 -13.26
C SER A 184 15.62 -4.19 -12.69
N ALA A 185 16.73 -3.82 -13.32
CA ALA A 185 18.07 -4.03 -12.80
C ALA A 185 18.39 -3.14 -11.57
N ASP A 186 17.48 -2.19 -11.24
CA ASP A 186 17.68 -1.27 -10.12
C ASP A 186 17.79 -2.04 -8.80
N GLU A 187 18.85 -1.80 -8.06
CA GLU A 187 19.02 -2.30 -6.71
C GLU A 187 18.19 -1.45 -5.73
N ILE A 188 17.71 -2.09 -4.65
CA ILE A 188 17.10 -1.39 -3.53
C ILE A 188 18.22 -1.03 -2.57
N LYS A 189 18.78 0.11 -2.78
CA LYS A 189 19.82 0.71 -1.92
C LYS A 189 19.72 2.22 -2.00
N CYS A 190 20.03 2.85 -0.94
CA CYS A 190 20.38 4.25 -0.87
C CYS A 190 21.78 4.52 -1.36
#